data_24b8ebae3b236ced79fa8f4add3c1e56
#
_entry.id   24b8ebae3b236ced79fa8f4add3c1e56
#
_cell.length_a   1.000
_cell.length_b   1.000
_cell.length_c   1.000
_cell.angle_alpha   90.00
_cell.angle_beta   90.00
_cell.angle_gamma   90.00
#
_symmetry.space_group_name_H-M   'P 1'
#
loop_
_entity.id
_entity.type
_entity.pdbx_description
1 polymer ?
#
loop_
_entity_poly.entity_id
_entity_poly.type
_entity_poly.pdbx_seq_one_letter_code
_entity_poly.pdbx_strand_id
1 'polypeptide(L)'
;MSKPVKYYKVLGKGGIACNGGNGKWSLPMGKKPGRWMPKIDNIVPCQRGYHLCRAEDLICWLNEEIYEAEGRGKSIRHENKDVFEQARLIRKIETWNERTDRLFAVDCAEHVLPIFEKRYPNDDRPRKAIHAVRDFVDGKISKESLDAARDAEGRVAWTGDVAWAAGGAIWAAGTAIWAAWDVAWARDVAWDVAGAAAEAAERKWQTERLFYYLQ
;
A
#
# COMPACT_ATOMS: atom_id res chain seq x y z
N MET A 1 -19.46 24.38 6.95
CA MET A 1 -19.56 23.00 7.50
C MET A 1 -18.39 22.20 6.99
N SER A 2 -17.57 21.64 7.89
CA SER A 2 -16.47 20.75 7.48
C SER A 2 -17.05 19.52 6.81
N LYS A 3 -16.42 19.05 5.69
CA LYS A 3 -16.81 17.80 5.06
C LYS A 3 -16.68 16.65 6.08
N PRO A 4 -17.61 15.68 6.10
CA PRO A 4 -17.50 14.54 7.00
C PRO A 4 -16.20 13.79 6.70
N VAL A 5 -15.52 13.36 7.76
CA VAL A 5 -14.27 12.59 7.64
C VAL A 5 -14.61 11.26 6.97
N LYS A 6 -13.91 10.96 5.88
CA LYS A 6 -14.02 9.68 5.17
C LYS A 6 -13.05 8.69 5.75
N TYR A 7 -13.55 7.54 6.14
CA TYR A 7 -12.76 6.46 6.71
C TYR A 7 -12.64 5.27 5.76
N TYR A 8 -11.53 4.57 5.90
CA TYR A 8 -11.22 3.35 5.17
C TYR A 8 -10.86 2.23 6.14
N LYS A 9 -11.11 1.00 5.70
CA LYS A 9 -10.63 -0.22 6.33
C LYS A 9 -9.88 -1.05 5.31
N VAL A 10 -8.67 -1.41 5.67
CA VAL A 10 -7.85 -2.34 4.88
C VAL A 10 -7.94 -3.73 5.50
N LEU A 11 -8.11 -4.72 4.65
CA LEU A 11 -8.31 -6.12 5.04
C LEU A 11 -7.54 -7.04 4.09
N GLY A 12 -7.25 -8.23 4.56
CA GLY A 12 -6.87 -9.35 3.72
C GLY A 12 -8.08 -9.92 2.98
N LYS A 13 -7.84 -10.86 2.10
CA LYS A 13 -8.84 -11.46 1.21
C LYS A 13 -10.07 -11.99 1.96
N GLY A 14 -11.24 -11.64 1.45
CA GLY A 14 -12.51 -12.09 2.03
C GLY A 14 -12.87 -11.44 3.36
N GLY A 15 -12.34 -10.25 3.65
CA GLY A 15 -12.68 -9.48 4.84
C GLY A 15 -11.99 -9.95 6.11
N ILE A 16 -10.87 -10.64 5.99
CA ILE A 16 -10.06 -11.07 7.14
C ILE A 16 -9.26 -9.87 7.65
N ALA A 17 -9.26 -9.64 8.96
CA ALA A 17 -8.43 -8.60 9.55
C ALA A 17 -6.95 -8.92 9.30
N CYS A 18 -6.18 -7.89 8.97
CA CYS A 18 -4.74 -7.93 8.76
C CYS A 18 -4.05 -6.94 9.71
N ASN A 19 -2.74 -6.78 9.61
CA ASN A 19 -1.98 -5.84 10.45
C ASN A 19 -2.16 -6.13 11.97
N GLY A 20 -2.03 -7.40 12.36
CA GLY A 20 -2.13 -7.86 13.74
C GLY A 20 -3.55 -8.16 14.24
N GLY A 21 -4.57 -7.92 13.44
CA GLY A 21 -5.94 -8.30 13.75
C GLY A 21 -6.25 -9.75 13.33
N ASN A 22 -7.26 -10.34 13.96
CA ASN A 22 -7.72 -11.73 13.69
C ASN A 22 -9.22 -11.85 13.42
N GLY A 23 -9.94 -10.73 13.39
CA GLY A 23 -11.40 -10.73 13.19
C GLY A 23 -11.80 -10.84 11.72
N LYS A 24 -12.96 -11.45 11.47
CA LYS A 24 -13.61 -11.42 10.15
C LYS A 24 -14.69 -10.36 10.13
N TRP A 25 -14.65 -9.49 9.14
CA TRP A 25 -15.59 -8.40 8.96
C TRP A 25 -16.81 -8.84 8.16
N SER A 26 -17.98 -8.25 8.48
CA SER A 26 -19.18 -8.42 7.66
C SER A 26 -19.06 -7.62 6.37
N LEU A 27 -18.97 -8.32 5.25
CA LEU A 27 -18.78 -7.70 3.94
C LEU A 27 -20.06 -6.99 3.46
N PRO A 28 -19.92 -5.87 2.73
CA PRO A 28 -21.04 -5.25 2.03
C PRO A 28 -21.53 -6.18 0.89
N MET A 29 -22.82 -6.06 0.56
CA MET A 29 -23.44 -6.82 -0.52
C MET A 29 -24.15 -5.88 -1.49
N GLY A 30 -23.60 -5.71 -2.68
CA GLY A 30 -24.07 -4.73 -3.66
C GLY A 30 -24.06 -3.31 -3.06
N LYS A 31 -25.22 -2.65 -3.00
CA LYS A 31 -25.37 -1.31 -2.38
C LYS A 31 -25.62 -1.32 -0.88
N LYS A 32 -25.75 -2.50 -0.25
CA LYS A 32 -26.01 -2.62 1.18
C LYS A 32 -24.70 -2.69 1.96
N PRO A 33 -24.45 -1.78 2.92
CA PRO A 33 -23.32 -1.87 3.82
C PRO A 33 -23.27 -3.21 4.57
N GLY A 34 -22.10 -3.62 5.00
CA GLY A 34 -21.92 -4.70 5.94
C GLY A 34 -22.63 -4.42 7.26
N ARG A 35 -22.91 -5.47 8.03
CA ARG A 35 -23.50 -5.29 9.37
C ARG A 35 -22.51 -4.59 10.29
N TRP A 36 -23.05 -3.83 11.23
CA TRP A 36 -22.25 -3.27 12.32
C TRP A 36 -21.55 -4.40 13.07
N MET A 37 -20.25 -4.24 13.25
CA MET A 37 -19.49 -5.15 14.11
C MET A 37 -19.99 -5.02 15.56
N PRO A 38 -19.87 -6.06 16.39
CA PRO A 38 -20.28 -6.01 17.79
C PRO A 38 -19.67 -4.83 18.54
N LYS A 39 -20.41 -4.25 19.50
CA LYS A 39 -19.87 -3.15 20.31
C LYS A 39 -18.70 -3.66 21.18
N ILE A 40 -17.64 -2.90 21.22
CA ILE A 40 -16.46 -3.12 22.07
C ILE A 40 -16.39 -1.97 23.08
N ASP A 41 -16.47 -2.28 24.35
CA ASP A 41 -16.25 -1.33 25.42
C ASP A 41 -14.76 -1.20 25.75
N ASN A 42 -14.37 -0.08 26.35
CA ASN A 42 -12.98 0.19 26.77
C ASN A 42 -11.98 0.03 25.62
N ILE A 43 -12.22 0.78 24.54
CA ILE A 43 -11.33 0.80 23.36
C ILE A 43 -9.94 1.30 23.75
N VAL A 44 -8.90 0.64 23.21
CA VAL A 44 -7.48 0.97 23.43
C VAL A 44 -6.77 0.91 22.08
N PRO A 45 -6.12 1.99 21.64
CA PRO A 45 -5.37 2.00 20.39
C PRO A 45 -4.37 0.85 20.31
N CYS A 46 -4.26 0.24 19.13
CA CYS A 46 -3.40 -0.91 18.81
C CYS A 46 -3.71 -2.23 19.56
N GLN A 47 -4.71 -2.25 20.46
CA GLN A 47 -5.04 -3.42 21.26
C GLN A 47 -6.50 -3.82 21.15
N ARG A 48 -7.42 -2.88 21.30
CA ARG A 48 -8.85 -3.18 21.42
C ARG A 48 -9.73 -2.13 20.78
N GLY A 49 -10.56 -2.53 19.82
CA GLY A 49 -11.45 -1.66 19.09
C GLY A 49 -11.34 -1.84 17.58
N TYR A 50 -12.15 -1.12 16.83
CA TYR A 50 -12.14 -1.15 15.38
C TYR A 50 -11.30 0.00 14.83
N HIS A 51 -10.17 -0.35 14.25
CA HIS A 51 -9.22 0.61 13.70
C HIS A 51 -9.60 0.95 12.26
N LEU A 52 -9.84 2.22 11.99
CA LEU A 52 -10.09 2.79 10.67
C LEU A 52 -9.02 3.83 10.37
N CYS A 53 -8.62 3.96 9.12
CA CYS A 53 -7.70 5.01 8.67
C CYS A 53 -8.45 6.11 7.91
N ARG A 54 -7.92 7.33 7.94
CA ARG A 54 -8.39 8.43 7.10
C ARG A 54 -7.74 8.34 5.73
N ALA A 55 -8.17 9.17 4.81
CA ALA A 55 -7.62 9.21 3.46
C ALA A 55 -6.09 9.42 3.46
N GLU A 56 -5.62 10.40 4.22
CA GLU A 56 -4.19 10.72 4.34
C GLU A 56 -3.34 9.64 4.99
N ASP A 57 -3.97 8.75 5.76
CA ASP A 57 -3.31 7.67 6.49
C ASP A 57 -3.42 6.31 5.79
N LEU A 58 -4.26 6.20 4.75
CA LEU A 58 -4.53 4.94 4.06
C LEU A 58 -3.26 4.30 3.50
N ILE A 59 -2.35 5.15 3.01
CA ILE A 59 -1.05 4.71 2.47
C ILE A 59 -0.21 3.89 3.49
N CYS A 60 -0.40 4.09 4.79
CA CYS A 60 0.32 3.36 5.84
C CYS A 60 -0.20 1.93 6.06
N TRP A 61 -1.33 1.56 5.46
CA TRP A 61 -2.05 0.35 5.83
C TRP A 61 -2.36 -0.59 4.67
N LEU A 62 -1.85 -0.33 3.46
CA LEU A 62 -2.19 -1.06 2.24
C LEU A 62 -2.09 -2.57 2.41
N ASN A 63 -3.08 -3.28 1.86
CA ASN A 63 -3.17 -4.72 1.78
C ASN A 63 -4.14 -5.11 0.66
N GLU A 64 -4.54 -6.40 0.59
CA GLU A 64 -5.28 -6.98 -0.55
C GLU A 64 -6.61 -6.29 -0.85
N GLU A 65 -7.36 -5.86 0.17
CA GLU A 65 -8.70 -5.28 -0.01
C GLU A 65 -8.86 -3.96 0.74
N ILE A 66 -9.36 -2.96 0.06
CA ILE A 66 -9.69 -1.64 0.64
C ILE A 66 -11.20 -1.45 0.61
N TYR A 67 -11.73 -1.01 1.74
CA TYR A 67 -13.15 -0.69 1.89
C TYR A 67 -13.32 0.74 2.39
N GLU A 68 -14.32 1.45 1.88
CA GLU A 68 -14.88 2.58 2.62
C GLU A 68 -15.56 2.04 3.87
N ALA A 69 -15.41 2.75 4.97
CA ALA A 69 -15.90 2.32 6.27
C ALA A 69 -16.47 3.49 7.07
N GLU A 70 -17.26 3.18 8.06
CA GLU A 70 -17.72 4.17 9.04
C GLU A 70 -17.61 3.60 10.45
N GLY A 71 -17.33 4.50 11.40
CA GLY A 71 -17.29 4.20 12.81
C GLY A 71 -18.39 4.94 13.57
N ARG A 72 -18.82 4.40 14.70
CA ARG A 72 -19.76 5.04 15.63
C ARG A 72 -19.45 4.74 17.09
N GLY A 73 -20.09 5.48 17.97
CA GLY A 73 -19.85 5.43 19.41
C GLY A 73 -18.62 6.23 19.80
N LYS A 74 -18.03 5.89 20.94
CA LYS A 74 -16.78 6.53 21.38
C LYS A 74 -15.68 6.26 20.40
N SER A 75 -14.82 7.24 20.17
CA SER A 75 -13.62 7.09 19.33
C SER A 75 -12.39 7.68 20.01
N ILE A 76 -11.24 7.14 19.68
CA ILE A 76 -9.92 7.64 20.11
C ILE A 76 -9.09 7.88 18.86
N ARG A 77 -8.64 9.14 18.67
CA ARG A 77 -7.68 9.46 17.63
C ARG A 77 -6.29 8.94 18.03
N HIS A 78 -5.65 8.28 17.11
CA HIS A 78 -4.25 7.86 17.25
C HIS A 78 -3.49 8.29 16.00
N GLU A 79 -2.19 8.26 16.00
CA GLU A 79 -1.28 8.75 14.96
C GLU A 79 -1.86 8.70 13.53
N ASN A 80 -1.94 7.51 12.95
CA ASN A 80 -2.38 7.26 11.57
C ASN A 80 -3.69 6.44 11.48
N LYS A 81 -4.52 6.46 12.52
CA LYS A 81 -5.81 5.75 12.60
C LYS A 81 -6.70 6.34 13.67
N ASP A 82 -8.00 6.03 13.57
CA ASP A 82 -8.96 6.24 14.63
C ASP A 82 -9.51 4.89 15.10
N VAL A 83 -9.76 4.75 16.39
CA VAL A 83 -10.28 3.52 17.01
C VAL A 83 -11.70 3.77 17.47
N PHE A 84 -12.63 2.90 17.10
CA PHE A 84 -14.06 3.03 17.37
C PHE A 84 -14.59 1.86 18.18
N GLU A 85 -15.66 2.12 18.98
CA GLU A 85 -16.42 1.08 19.66
C GLU A 85 -17.16 0.15 18.69
N GLN A 86 -17.63 0.70 17.57
CA GLN A 86 -18.27 -0.06 16.49
C GLN A 86 -17.84 0.51 15.14
N ALA A 87 -17.76 -0.37 14.14
CA ALA A 87 -17.52 0.00 12.76
C ALA A 87 -18.26 -0.94 11.81
N ARG A 88 -18.45 -0.51 10.58
CA ARG A 88 -18.91 -1.35 9.47
C ARG A 88 -18.25 -0.95 8.16
N LEU A 89 -18.23 -1.88 7.23
CA LEU A 89 -17.81 -1.64 5.85
C LEU A 89 -18.98 -1.08 5.05
N ILE A 90 -18.75 -0.05 4.24
CA ILE A 90 -19.78 0.58 3.40
C ILE A 90 -19.77 -0.02 2.01
N ARG A 91 -18.61 -0.04 1.34
CA ARG A 91 -18.43 -0.65 0.03
C ARG A 91 -16.95 -1.03 -0.17
N LYS A 92 -16.73 -2.04 -0.98
CA LYS A 92 -15.38 -2.38 -1.45
C LYS A 92 -14.96 -1.37 -2.53
N ILE A 93 -13.69 -1.05 -2.57
CA ILE A 93 -13.08 -0.29 -3.66
C ILE A 93 -12.55 -1.31 -4.68
N GLU A 94 -13.35 -1.61 -5.69
CA GLU A 94 -13.06 -2.66 -6.67
C GLU A 94 -11.90 -2.29 -7.61
N THR A 95 -11.63 -1.00 -7.74
CA THR A 95 -10.48 -0.49 -8.50
C THR A 95 -9.14 -0.84 -7.86
N TRP A 96 -9.11 -1.14 -6.53
CA TRP A 96 -7.95 -1.69 -5.85
C TRP A 96 -7.93 -3.21 -6.03
N ASN A 97 -7.04 -3.69 -6.87
CA ASN A 97 -6.91 -5.09 -7.25
C ASN A 97 -5.45 -5.39 -7.63
N GLU A 98 -5.14 -6.64 -7.91
CA GLU A 98 -3.80 -7.12 -8.22
C GLU A 98 -3.08 -6.36 -9.37
N ARG A 99 -3.85 -5.82 -10.32
CA ARG A 99 -3.27 -5.00 -11.39
C ARG A 99 -2.88 -3.61 -10.88
N THR A 100 -3.77 -2.96 -10.15
CA THR A 100 -3.58 -1.57 -9.71
C THR A 100 -2.62 -1.47 -8.54
N ASP A 101 -2.54 -2.47 -7.67
CA ASP A 101 -1.54 -2.52 -6.61
C ASP A 101 -0.12 -2.63 -7.19
N ARG A 102 0.08 -3.51 -8.19
CA ARG A 102 1.37 -3.61 -8.91
C ARG A 102 1.75 -2.31 -9.60
N LEU A 103 0.82 -1.68 -10.30
CA LEU A 103 1.08 -0.41 -10.96
C LEU A 103 1.44 0.69 -9.95
N PHE A 104 0.76 0.72 -8.81
CA PHE A 104 1.08 1.66 -7.75
C PHE A 104 2.50 1.43 -7.19
N ALA A 105 2.89 0.18 -6.93
CA ALA A 105 4.25 -0.15 -6.48
C ALA A 105 5.31 0.29 -7.50
N VAL A 106 5.07 0.02 -8.77
CA VAL A 106 5.95 0.44 -9.87
C VAL A 106 6.06 1.96 -9.96
N ASP A 107 4.95 2.67 -9.83
CA ASP A 107 4.96 4.14 -9.84
C ASP A 107 5.78 4.72 -8.67
N CYS A 108 5.68 4.11 -7.48
CA CYS A 108 6.52 4.52 -6.34
C CYS A 108 8.02 4.31 -6.63
N ALA A 109 8.39 3.16 -7.21
CA ALA A 109 9.77 2.88 -7.59
C ALA A 109 10.28 3.84 -8.68
N GLU A 110 9.45 4.11 -9.69
CA GLU A 110 9.80 5.02 -10.79
C GLU A 110 9.97 6.47 -10.33
N HIS A 111 9.15 6.89 -9.36
CA HIS A 111 9.22 8.25 -8.82
C HIS A 111 10.57 8.55 -8.14
N VAL A 112 11.16 7.56 -7.47
CA VAL A 112 12.47 7.71 -6.81
C VAL A 112 13.66 7.26 -7.66
N LEU A 113 13.42 6.64 -8.81
CA LEU A 113 14.47 6.14 -9.71
C LEU A 113 15.51 7.20 -10.10
N PRO A 114 15.17 8.50 -10.37
CA PRO A 114 16.16 9.51 -10.69
C PRO A 114 17.22 9.74 -9.60
N ILE A 115 16.90 9.47 -8.34
CA ILE A 115 17.85 9.56 -7.21
C ILE A 115 18.94 8.51 -7.38
N PHE A 116 18.53 7.28 -7.73
CA PHE A 116 19.46 6.19 -8.02
C PHE A 116 20.31 6.47 -9.27
N GLU A 117 19.70 6.86 -10.38
CA GLU A 117 20.37 7.09 -11.66
C GLU A 117 21.39 8.22 -11.60
N LYS A 118 21.11 9.25 -10.79
CA LYS A 118 22.09 10.33 -10.55
C LYS A 118 23.39 9.81 -9.93
N ARG A 119 23.29 8.77 -9.10
CA ARG A 119 24.45 8.17 -8.42
C ARG A 119 25.11 7.07 -9.23
N TYR A 120 24.31 6.32 -10.01
CA TYR A 120 24.75 5.20 -10.83
C TYR A 120 24.27 5.34 -12.28
N PRO A 121 24.82 6.31 -13.03
CA PRO A 121 24.30 6.68 -14.35
C PRO A 121 24.43 5.59 -15.41
N ASN A 122 25.28 4.59 -15.18
CA ASN A 122 25.50 3.47 -16.10
C ASN A 122 24.78 2.19 -15.69
N ASP A 123 23.97 2.22 -14.61
CA ASP A 123 23.20 1.08 -14.13
C ASP A 123 21.72 1.23 -14.50
N ASP A 124 21.32 0.59 -15.58
CA ASP A 124 19.94 0.65 -16.11
C ASP A 124 19.05 -0.49 -15.61
N ARG A 125 19.55 -1.36 -14.71
CA ARG A 125 18.83 -2.52 -14.21
C ARG A 125 17.53 -2.15 -13.52
N PRO A 126 17.46 -1.16 -12.58
CA PRO A 126 16.20 -0.78 -11.96
C PRO A 126 15.16 -0.31 -12.97
N ARG A 127 15.58 0.45 -13.97
CA ARG A 127 14.69 0.89 -15.04
C ARG A 127 14.16 -0.28 -15.86
N LYS A 128 15.00 -1.26 -16.18
CA LYS A 128 14.59 -2.48 -16.90
C LYS A 128 13.59 -3.30 -16.08
N ALA A 129 13.80 -3.44 -14.77
CA ALA A 129 12.86 -4.13 -13.88
C ALA A 129 11.49 -3.44 -13.83
N ILE A 130 11.46 -2.12 -13.68
CA ILE A 130 10.23 -1.31 -13.73
C ILE A 130 9.48 -1.55 -15.05
N HIS A 131 10.17 -1.50 -16.18
CA HIS A 131 9.58 -1.76 -17.49
C HIS A 131 9.04 -3.18 -17.61
N ALA A 132 9.78 -4.19 -17.13
CA ALA A 132 9.33 -5.58 -17.14
C ALA A 132 8.02 -5.77 -16.36
N VAL A 133 7.87 -5.12 -15.20
CA VAL A 133 6.62 -5.18 -14.43
C VAL A 133 5.48 -4.52 -15.21
N ARG A 134 5.69 -3.35 -15.82
CA ARG A 134 4.67 -2.71 -16.65
C ARG A 134 4.26 -3.59 -17.83
N ASP A 135 5.24 -4.16 -18.54
CA ASP A 135 4.98 -5.04 -19.67
C ASP A 135 4.24 -6.33 -19.25
N PHE A 136 4.54 -6.86 -18.06
CA PHE A 136 3.78 -7.98 -17.50
C PHE A 136 2.32 -7.59 -17.18
N VAL A 137 2.12 -6.46 -16.51
CA VAL A 137 0.78 -5.95 -16.18
C VAL A 137 -0.04 -5.66 -17.43
N ASP A 138 0.61 -5.27 -18.52
CA ASP A 138 -0.01 -5.05 -19.83
C ASP A 138 -0.15 -6.34 -20.67
N GLY A 139 0.28 -7.50 -20.14
CA GLY A 139 0.20 -8.78 -20.81
C GLY A 139 1.15 -8.94 -21.98
N LYS A 140 2.20 -8.12 -22.10
CA LYS A 140 3.20 -8.17 -23.17
C LYS A 140 4.27 -9.22 -22.96
N ILE A 141 4.55 -9.57 -21.70
CA ILE A 141 5.49 -10.62 -21.33
C ILE A 141 4.86 -11.64 -20.40
N SER A 142 5.41 -12.84 -20.34
CA SER A 142 4.96 -13.90 -19.45
C SER A 142 5.50 -13.73 -18.02
N LYS A 143 4.96 -14.50 -17.10
CA LYS A 143 5.44 -14.54 -15.70
C LYS A 143 6.89 -15.04 -15.65
N GLU A 144 7.25 -16.02 -16.44
CA GLU A 144 8.60 -16.59 -16.51
C GLU A 144 9.62 -15.53 -16.97
N SER A 145 9.23 -14.69 -17.95
CA SER A 145 10.07 -13.56 -18.41
C SER A 145 10.25 -12.50 -17.33
N LEU A 146 9.20 -12.23 -16.55
CA LEU A 146 9.25 -11.32 -15.43
C LEU A 146 10.13 -11.87 -14.30
N ASP A 147 9.99 -13.16 -13.95
CA ASP A 147 10.82 -13.83 -12.95
C ASP A 147 12.30 -13.83 -13.36
N ALA A 148 12.60 -14.04 -14.64
CA ALA A 148 13.96 -13.96 -15.19
C ALA A 148 14.54 -12.53 -15.09
N ALA A 149 13.73 -11.49 -15.34
CA ALA A 149 14.13 -10.10 -15.18
C ALA A 149 14.45 -9.79 -13.70
N ARG A 150 13.64 -10.26 -12.77
CA ARG A 150 13.88 -10.15 -11.33
C ARG A 150 15.18 -10.84 -10.89
N ASP A 151 15.42 -12.05 -11.35
CA ASP A 151 16.61 -12.82 -10.99
C ASP A 151 17.90 -12.20 -11.56
N ALA A 152 17.81 -11.52 -12.70
CA ALA A 152 18.91 -10.73 -13.24
C ALA A 152 19.28 -9.54 -12.34
N GLU A 153 18.27 -8.92 -11.71
CA GLU A 153 18.45 -7.81 -10.76
C GLU A 153 18.99 -8.28 -9.40
N GLY A 154 18.51 -9.40 -8.88
CA GLY A 154 18.85 -9.93 -7.55
C GLY A 154 20.30 -10.35 -7.36
N ARG A 155 21.13 -10.36 -8.43
CA ARG A 155 22.56 -10.67 -8.39
C ARG A 155 23.47 -9.48 -8.09
N VAL A 156 22.89 -8.32 -7.75
CA VAL A 156 23.67 -7.14 -7.34
C VAL A 156 24.15 -7.32 -5.91
N ALA A 157 25.45 -7.36 -5.72
CA ALA A 157 26.04 -7.43 -4.39
C ALA A 157 25.67 -6.20 -3.57
N TRP A 158 25.06 -6.44 -2.43
CA TRP A 158 24.65 -5.45 -1.43
C TRP A 158 25.88 -4.84 -0.77
N THR A 159 26.37 -3.71 -1.23
CA THR A 159 27.51 -3.03 -0.64
C THR A 159 27.17 -1.56 -0.35
N GLY A 160 26.85 -1.27 0.93
CA GLY A 160 26.69 0.09 1.47
C GLY A 160 25.27 0.67 1.43
N ASP A 161 25.03 1.71 2.24
CA ASP A 161 23.70 2.31 2.51
C ASP A 161 22.93 2.78 1.27
N VAL A 162 23.64 3.20 0.22
CA VAL A 162 23.04 3.65 -1.04
C VAL A 162 22.70 2.48 -1.96
N ALA A 163 23.49 1.40 -1.92
CA ALA A 163 23.14 0.17 -2.60
C ALA A 163 21.91 -0.48 -1.96
N TRP A 164 21.71 -0.28 -0.66
CA TRP A 164 20.52 -0.74 0.07
C TRP A 164 19.26 0.00 -0.40
N ALA A 165 19.34 1.33 -0.50
CA ALA A 165 18.23 2.15 -1.01
C ALA A 165 17.92 1.86 -2.49
N ALA A 166 18.96 1.67 -3.30
CA ALA A 166 18.81 1.28 -4.70
C ALA A 166 18.28 -0.16 -4.85
N GLY A 167 18.82 -1.08 -4.06
CA GLY A 167 18.35 -2.46 -3.94
C GLY A 167 16.88 -2.49 -3.54
N GLY A 168 16.45 -1.59 -2.66
CA GLY A 168 15.08 -1.42 -2.27
C GLY A 168 14.16 -0.98 -3.39
N ALA A 169 14.56 0.01 -4.20
CA ALA A 169 13.80 0.42 -5.39
C ALA A 169 13.73 -0.69 -6.43
N ILE A 170 14.83 -1.45 -6.61
CA ILE A 170 14.90 -2.62 -7.49
C ILE A 170 14.00 -3.74 -6.96
N TRP A 171 14.08 -4.01 -5.66
CA TRP A 171 13.23 -5.00 -5.01
C TRP A 171 11.76 -4.61 -5.11
N ALA A 172 11.42 -3.35 -4.89
CA ALA A 172 10.08 -2.82 -5.08
C ALA A 172 9.58 -3.04 -6.51
N ALA A 173 10.38 -2.75 -7.51
CA ALA A 173 10.04 -3.02 -8.91
C ALA A 173 9.90 -4.53 -9.19
N GLY A 174 10.79 -5.35 -8.63
CA GLY A 174 10.77 -6.80 -8.81
C GLY A 174 9.69 -7.53 -8.01
N THR A 175 9.31 -7.01 -6.83
CA THR A 175 8.31 -7.60 -5.95
C THR A 175 6.88 -7.16 -6.23
N ALA A 176 6.66 -6.24 -7.14
CA ALA A 176 5.33 -5.92 -7.66
C ALA A 176 4.57 -7.17 -8.19
N ILE A 177 5.20 -8.35 -8.09
CA ILE A 177 4.67 -9.67 -8.44
C ILE A 177 3.92 -10.35 -7.29
N TRP A 178 4.23 -10.01 -6.03
CA TRP A 178 3.63 -10.62 -4.84
C TRP A 178 2.66 -9.64 -4.20
N ALA A 179 1.48 -10.14 -3.83
CA ALA A 179 0.36 -9.41 -3.25
C ALA A 179 0.73 -8.29 -2.24
N ALA A 180 -0.21 -7.57 -1.79
CA ALA A 180 -0.26 -6.41 -0.90
C ALA A 180 0.91 -6.13 0.10
N TRP A 181 1.68 -7.16 0.50
CA TRP A 181 2.89 -7.02 1.32
C TRP A 181 3.99 -6.23 0.60
N ASP A 182 4.10 -6.43 -0.71
CA ASP A 182 5.14 -5.83 -1.53
C ASP A 182 4.85 -4.36 -1.83
N VAL A 183 3.57 -3.98 -1.90
CA VAL A 183 3.16 -2.57 -2.03
C VAL A 183 3.56 -1.76 -0.80
N ALA A 184 3.33 -2.30 0.40
CA ALA A 184 3.73 -1.63 1.64
C ALA A 184 5.26 -1.49 1.72
N TRP A 185 5.99 -2.50 1.30
CA TRP A 185 7.44 -2.51 1.29
C TRP A 185 8.03 -1.56 0.22
N ALA A 186 7.50 -1.57 -1.00
CA ALA A 186 7.89 -0.62 -2.07
C ALA A 186 7.72 0.84 -1.63
N ARG A 187 6.64 1.13 -0.94
CA ARG A 187 6.38 2.43 -0.34
C ARG A 187 7.45 2.80 0.69
N ASP A 188 7.75 1.91 1.64
CA ASP A 188 8.70 2.19 2.73
C ASP A 188 10.10 2.43 2.18
N VAL A 189 10.51 1.64 1.19
CA VAL A 189 11.77 1.85 0.50
C VAL A 189 11.82 3.18 -0.25
N ALA A 190 10.75 3.56 -0.93
CA ALA A 190 10.69 4.87 -1.58
C ALA A 190 10.84 6.03 -0.57
N TRP A 191 10.32 5.86 0.65
CA TRP A 191 10.55 6.83 1.73
C TRP A 191 12.01 6.87 2.19
N ASP A 192 12.63 5.72 2.40
CA ASP A 192 14.04 5.63 2.79
C ASP A 192 14.97 6.24 1.74
N VAL A 193 14.68 6.01 0.46
CA VAL A 193 15.45 6.59 -0.67
C VAL A 193 15.28 8.10 -0.77
N ALA A 194 14.07 8.60 -0.55
CA ALA A 194 13.78 10.03 -0.58
C ALA A 194 14.49 10.81 0.54
N GLY A 195 14.77 10.13 1.66
CA GLY A 195 15.40 10.70 2.84
C GLY A 195 14.45 11.58 3.66
N ALA A 196 14.79 11.79 4.93
CA ALA A 196 13.92 12.43 5.92
C ALA A 196 13.40 13.83 5.52
N ALA A 197 14.19 14.62 4.80
CA ALA A 197 13.79 15.96 4.36
C ALA A 197 12.73 15.94 3.24
N ALA A 198 12.69 14.85 2.48
CA ALA A 198 11.75 14.66 1.36
C ALA A 198 10.56 13.75 1.72
N GLU A 199 10.60 13.11 2.89
CA GLU A 199 9.59 12.11 3.32
C GLU A 199 8.16 12.66 3.26
N ALA A 200 7.93 13.86 3.76
CA ALA A 200 6.57 14.45 3.75
C ALA A 200 6.06 14.74 2.32
N ALA A 201 6.96 15.16 1.43
CA ALA A 201 6.60 15.40 0.03
C ALA A 201 6.34 14.09 -0.70
N GLU A 202 7.17 13.08 -0.48
CA GLU A 202 7.01 11.74 -1.03
C GLU A 202 5.71 11.09 -0.55
N ARG A 203 5.43 11.15 0.74
CA ARG A 203 4.19 10.64 1.33
C ARG A 203 2.96 11.31 0.73
N LYS A 204 3.00 12.62 0.51
CA LYS A 204 1.93 13.35 -0.14
C LYS A 204 1.74 12.87 -1.58
N TRP A 205 2.82 12.76 -2.36
CA TRP A 205 2.77 12.28 -3.73
C TRP A 205 2.21 10.86 -3.80
N GLN A 206 2.68 9.94 -2.97
CA GLN A 206 2.19 8.57 -2.91
C GLN A 206 0.71 8.49 -2.54
N THR A 207 0.25 9.33 -1.62
CA THR A 207 -1.17 9.42 -1.27
C THR A 207 -2.02 9.88 -2.46
N GLU A 208 -1.59 10.92 -3.17
CA GLU A 208 -2.26 11.41 -4.38
C GLU A 208 -2.27 10.34 -5.48
N ARG A 209 -1.15 9.63 -5.65
CA ARG A 209 -1.03 8.54 -6.61
C ARG A 209 -1.88 7.33 -6.27
N LEU A 210 -1.97 6.96 -4.99
CA LEU A 210 -2.88 5.92 -4.52
C LEU A 210 -4.33 6.28 -4.88
N PHE A 211 -4.77 7.51 -4.56
CA PHE A 211 -6.14 7.93 -4.86
C PHE A 211 -6.45 8.03 -6.35
N TYR A 212 -5.46 8.17 -7.21
CA TYR A 212 -5.64 8.01 -8.66
C TYR A 212 -6.12 6.59 -9.01
N TYR A 213 -5.60 5.57 -8.35
CA TYR A 213 -6.00 4.18 -8.58
C TYR A 213 -7.31 3.77 -7.87
N LEU A 214 -7.75 4.50 -6.86
CA LEU A 214 -8.96 4.20 -6.09
C LEU A 214 -10.26 4.84 -6.66
N GLN A 215 -10.16 5.59 -7.76
CA GLN A 215 -11.30 6.28 -8.41
C GLN A 215 -12.12 5.40 -9.37
#